data_40c680d1e926e2eaeb50a95800d004b3
#
_entry.id   40c680d1e926e2eaeb50a95800d004b3
#
_cell.length_a   1.000
_cell.length_b   1.000
_cell.length_c   1.000
_cell.angle_alpha   90.00
_cell.angle_beta   90.00
_cell.angle_gamma   90.00
#
_symmetry.space_group_name_H-M   'P 1'
#
loop_
_entity.id
_entity.type
_entity.pdbx_description
1 polymer ?
#
loop_
_entity_poly.entity_id
_entity_poly.type
_entity_poly.pdbx_seq_one_letter_code
_entity_poly.pdbx_strand_id
1 'polypeptide(L)'
;MTGEDKMNRIFMYIGVIVGLALGANLPVEAQKKSLDIEACTLWKRIDAPDISPTGRWVTYRISLMEYNPDNREEKPLHLFDSHTRKEILLDGDIERLEFYNKDQGAFYQQTDSGGVMKTILLSLPSGMKTEWKHQEDFHPVEGTPYSISVINVPKDTTNHVPAFNRLVIRHLKTEVAFHIDSIGYHTL
;
A
#
# COMPACT_ATOMS: atom_id res chain seq x y z
N MET A 1 -31.32 -7.59 -69.72
CA MET A 1 -30.11 -7.88 -68.94
C MET A 1 -29.30 -8.84 -69.80
N THR A 2 -28.31 -8.32 -70.48
CA THR A 2 -27.52 -9.03 -71.50
C THR A 2 -26.52 -9.96 -70.79
N GLY A 3 -26.16 -11.06 -71.49
CA GLY A 3 -25.26 -12.09 -70.90
C GLY A 3 -23.90 -11.57 -70.46
N GLU A 4 -23.45 -10.44 -71.02
CA GLU A 4 -22.22 -9.75 -70.65
C GLU A 4 -22.22 -9.18 -69.23
N ASP A 5 -23.38 -8.64 -68.78
CA ASP A 5 -23.51 -8.10 -67.40
C ASP A 5 -23.36 -9.22 -66.34
N LYS A 6 -23.83 -10.40 -66.61
CA LYS A 6 -23.68 -11.51 -65.67
C LYS A 6 -22.24 -12.01 -65.60
N MET A 7 -21.55 -12.02 -66.70
CA MET A 7 -20.16 -12.51 -66.79
C MET A 7 -19.22 -11.53 -66.08
N ASN A 8 -19.36 -10.23 -66.23
CA ASN A 8 -18.55 -9.23 -65.54
C ASN A 8 -18.76 -9.27 -64.02
N ARG A 9 -19.95 -9.52 -63.53
CA ARG A 9 -20.21 -9.66 -62.06
C ARG A 9 -19.56 -10.92 -61.51
N ILE A 10 -19.56 -12.02 -62.23
CA ILE A 10 -18.90 -13.27 -61.79
C ILE A 10 -17.36 -13.08 -61.70
N PHE A 11 -16.74 -12.44 -62.66
CA PHE A 11 -15.32 -12.15 -62.61
C PHE A 11 -14.98 -11.18 -61.46
N MET A 12 -15.82 -10.22 -61.17
CA MET A 12 -15.63 -9.31 -60.04
C MET A 12 -15.70 -10.04 -58.68
N TYR A 13 -16.61 -10.98 -58.51
CA TYR A 13 -16.70 -11.78 -57.27
C TYR A 13 -15.53 -12.76 -57.11
N ILE A 14 -15.07 -13.37 -58.17
CA ILE A 14 -13.91 -14.25 -58.16
C ILE A 14 -12.65 -13.45 -57.80
N GLY A 15 -12.46 -12.25 -58.33
CA GLY A 15 -11.34 -11.38 -58.03
C GLY A 15 -11.31 -10.96 -56.54
N VAL A 16 -12.48 -10.64 -55.95
CA VAL A 16 -12.57 -10.29 -54.51
C VAL A 16 -12.29 -11.48 -53.61
N ILE A 17 -12.77 -12.68 -53.95
CA ILE A 17 -12.53 -13.91 -53.17
C ILE A 17 -11.05 -14.30 -53.20
N VAL A 18 -10.41 -14.25 -54.37
CA VAL A 18 -8.99 -14.51 -54.50
C VAL A 18 -8.11 -13.51 -53.79
N GLY A 19 -8.49 -12.21 -53.82
CA GLY A 19 -7.82 -11.14 -53.07
C GLY A 19 -7.89 -11.34 -51.56
N LEU A 20 -9.05 -11.76 -51.06
CA LEU A 20 -9.24 -12.06 -49.63
C LEU A 20 -8.46 -13.32 -49.20
N ALA A 21 -8.40 -14.34 -50.04
CA ALA A 21 -7.68 -15.58 -49.74
C ALA A 21 -6.15 -15.39 -49.74
N LEU A 22 -5.63 -14.50 -50.57
CA LEU A 22 -4.19 -14.16 -50.61
C LEU A 22 -3.78 -13.25 -49.48
N GLY A 23 -4.69 -12.39 -49.00
CA GLY A 23 -4.45 -11.49 -47.85
C GLY A 23 -4.44 -12.21 -46.48
N ALA A 24 -5.09 -13.38 -46.38
CA ALA A 24 -5.21 -14.13 -45.16
C ALA A 24 -3.95 -14.94 -44.74
N ASN A 25 -2.98 -15.07 -45.66
CA ASN A 25 -1.77 -15.85 -45.43
C ASN A 25 -0.50 -14.99 -45.17
N LEU A 26 -0.67 -13.74 -44.75
CA LEU A 26 0.48 -13.01 -44.19
C LEU A 26 0.87 -13.73 -42.89
N PRO A 27 2.05 -14.34 -42.81
CA PRO A 27 2.53 -14.84 -41.54
C PRO A 27 2.61 -13.64 -40.60
N VAL A 28 1.70 -13.57 -39.65
CA VAL A 28 1.91 -12.72 -38.45
C VAL A 28 3.07 -13.41 -37.73
N GLU A 29 4.28 -13.12 -38.12
CA GLU A 29 5.44 -13.32 -37.27
C GLU A 29 5.22 -12.46 -36.07
N ALA A 30 4.55 -13.00 -35.08
CA ALA A 30 4.66 -12.49 -33.72
C ALA A 30 6.16 -12.61 -33.40
N GLN A 31 6.91 -11.54 -33.65
CA GLN A 31 8.28 -11.42 -33.19
C GLN A 31 8.24 -11.66 -31.68
N LYS A 32 8.49 -12.91 -31.28
CA LYS A 32 8.86 -13.22 -29.91
C LYS A 32 10.14 -12.44 -29.67
N LYS A 33 9.98 -11.21 -29.13
CA LYS A 33 11.11 -10.45 -28.65
C LYS A 33 11.82 -11.37 -27.66
N SER A 34 13.03 -11.81 -27.98
CA SER A 34 13.80 -12.61 -27.04
C SER A 34 13.89 -11.81 -25.75
N LEU A 35 13.54 -12.42 -24.64
CA LEU A 35 13.75 -11.81 -23.34
C LEU A 35 15.25 -11.63 -23.18
N ASP A 36 15.70 -10.40 -23.31
CA ASP A 36 17.07 -10.01 -23.07
C ASP A 36 17.31 -9.99 -21.56
N ILE A 37 18.52 -10.35 -21.13
CA ILE A 37 18.91 -10.27 -19.71
C ILE A 37 18.68 -8.86 -19.18
N GLU A 38 18.95 -7.82 -19.99
CA GLU A 38 18.67 -6.42 -19.64
C GLU A 38 17.19 -6.16 -19.39
N ALA A 39 16.28 -6.81 -20.09
CA ALA A 39 14.84 -6.69 -19.84
C ALA A 39 14.44 -7.32 -18.48
N CYS A 40 15.16 -8.34 -18.03
CA CYS A 40 14.90 -9.00 -16.74
C CYS A 40 15.26 -8.10 -15.55
N THR A 41 16.25 -7.21 -15.69
CA THR A 41 16.66 -6.27 -14.64
C THR A 41 15.57 -5.23 -14.32
N LEU A 42 14.68 -4.99 -15.28
CA LEU A 42 13.54 -4.07 -15.13
C LEU A 42 12.31 -4.74 -14.51
N TRP A 43 12.35 -6.05 -14.29
CA TRP A 43 11.21 -6.74 -13.72
C TRP A 43 11.03 -6.37 -12.26
N LYS A 44 9.79 -6.11 -11.92
CA LYS A 44 9.38 -5.77 -10.55
C LYS A 44 8.68 -6.95 -9.93
N ARG A 45 8.89 -7.12 -8.64
CA ARG A 45 8.15 -8.07 -7.82
C ARG A 45 7.39 -7.33 -6.72
N ILE A 46 6.33 -7.95 -6.27
CA ILE A 46 5.59 -7.51 -5.10
C ILE A 46 6.22 -8.19 -3.89
N ASP A 47 6.65 -7.39 -2.92
CA ASP A 47 7.22 -7.85 -1.67
C ASP A 47 6.27 -7.57 -0.50
N ALA A 48 6.28 -8.45 0.50
CA ALA A 48 5.53 -8.34 1.75
C ALA A 48 4.05 -7.92 1.54
N PRO A 49 3.28 -8.64 0.70
CA PRO A 49 1.86 -8.35 0.55
C PRO A 49 1.12 -8.73 1.84
N ASP A 50 0.22 -7.84 2.27
CA ASP A 50 -0.70 -8.10 3.38
C ASP A 50 -2.09 -7.58 3.01
N ILE A 51 -3.13 -8.15 3.65
CA ILE A 51 -4.52 -7.83 3.35
C ILE A 51 -5.21 -7.44 4.66
N SER A 52 -5.95 -6.35 4.62
CA SER A 52 -6.73 -5.90 5.77
C SER A 52 -7.81 -6.92 6.19
N PRO A 53 -8.26 -6.90 7.46
CA PRO A 53 -9.27 -7.83 7.96
C PRO A 53 -10.57 -7.90 7.15
N THR A 54 -10.99 -6.81 6.50
CA THR A 54 -12.19 -6.81 5.63
C THR A 54 -11.90 -7.23 4.19
N GLY A 55 -10.63 -7.39 3.81
CA GLY A 55 -10.23 -7.68 2.44
C GLY A 55 -10.28 -6.47 1.49
N ARG A 56 -10.62 -5.29 2.00
CA ARG A 56 -10.72 -4.09 1.18
C ARG A 56 -9.36 -3.50 0.80
N TRP A 57 -8.42 -3.46 1.75
CA TRP A 57 -7.11 -2.84 1.58
C TRP A 57 -6.03 -3.88 1.42
N VAL A 58 -5.11 -3.60 0.52
CA VAL A 58 -3.91 -4.42 0.29
C VAL A 58 -2.69 -3.54 0.47
N THR A 59 -1.75 -3.99 1.29
CA THR A 59 -0.44 -3.37 1.41
C THR A 59 0.61 -4.19 0.69
N TYR A 60 1.58 -3.54 0.07
CA TYR A 60 2.70 -4.19 -0.60
C TYR A 60 3.84 -3.21 -0.87
N ARG A 61 5.01 -3.76 -1.17
CA ARG A 61 6.15 -3.01 -1.71
C ARG A 61 6.47 -3.49 -3.11
N ILE A 62 7.05 -2.61 -3.91
CA ILE A 62 7.55 -2.96 -5.23
C ILE A 62 9.07 -2.93 -5.19
N SER A 63 9.71 -4.03 -5.57
CA SER A 63 11.16 -4.10 -5.72
C SER A 63 11.56 -4.59 -7.13
N LEU A 64 12.75 -4.23 -7.55
CA LEU A 64 13.35 -4.85 -8.74
C LEU A 64 13.69 -6.31 -8.43
N MET A 65 13.61 -7.19 -9.43
CA MET A 65 13.97 -8.60 -9.25
C MET A 65 15.47 -8.80 -9.00
N GLU A 66 16.29 -7.89 -9.52
CA GLU A 66 17.73 -7.92 -9.28
C GLU A 66 18.01 -7.40 -7.86
N TYR A 67 18.51 -8.31 -7.03
CA TYR A 67 18.93 -7.98 -5.67
C TYR A 67 20.28 -7.26 -5.72
N ASN A 68 20.28 -5.96 -5.48
CA ASN A 68 21.50 -5.21 -5.23
C ASN A 68 21.61 -4.93 -3.72
N PRO A 69 22.51 -5.59 -2.99
CA PRO A 69 22.66 -5.41 -1.55
C PRO A 69 23.10 -3.99 -1.16
N ASP A 70 23.70 -3.24 -2.08
CA ASP A 70 24.15 -1.88 -1.85
C ASP A 70 23.02 -0.84 -2.06
N ASN A 71 21.94 -1.24 -2.71
CA ASN A 71 20.79 -0.37 -2.94
C ASN A 71 19.76 -0.53 -1.81
N ARG A 72 20.01 0.14 -0.70
CA ARG A 72 19.08 0.24 0.45
C ARG A 72 18.07 1.37 0.27
N GLU A 73 17.64 1.63 -0.95
CA GLU A 73 16.56 2.61 -1.16
C GLU A 73 15.34 2.20 -0.35
N GLU A 74 14.90 3.11 0.50
CA GLU A 74 13.63 2.99 1.21
C GLU A 74 12.52 2.89 0.18
N LYS A 75 11.86 1.73 0.15
CA LYS A 75 10.78 1.49 -0.79
C LYS A 75 9.47 1.92 -0.15
N PRO A 76 8.70 2.80 -0.78
CA PRO A 76 7.43 3.21 -0.24
C PRO A 76 6.52 1.99 -0.02
N LEU A 77 5.72 2.04 1.03
CA LEU A 77 4.66 1.08 1.25
C LEU A 77 3.42 1.55 0.46
N HIS A 78 2.96 0.69 -0.42
CA HIS A 78 1.75 0.91 -1.19
C HIS A 78 0.55 0.45 -0.38
N LEU A 79 -0.48 1.27 -0.29
CA LEU A 79 -1.77 0.95 0.31
C LEU A 79 -2.86 1.11 -0.75
N PHE A 80 -3.36 -0.01 -1.24
CA PHE A 80 -4.30 -0.08 -2.36
C PHE A 80 -5.73 -0.38 -1.88
N ASP A 81 -6.70 0.46 -2.27
CA ASP A 81 -8.14 0.23 -2.05
C ASP A 81 -8.72 -0.59 -3.20
N SER A 82 -9.07 -1.83 -2.95
CA SER A 82 -9.62 -2.75 -3.95
C SER A 82 -11.00 -2.30 -4.50
N HIS A 83 -11.77 -1.53 -3.72
CA HIS A 83 -13.09 -1.03 -4.13
C HIS A 83 -12.99 0.17 -5.06
N THR A 84 -12.18 1.16 -4.70
CA THR A 84 -12.05 2.40 -5.49
C THR A 84 -10.92 2.34 -6.50
N ARG A 85 -10.04 1.33 -6.41
CA ARG A 85 -8.82 1.16 -7.20
C ARG A 85 -7.84 2.33 -7.06
N LYS A 86 -7.91 3.02 -5.92
CA LYS A 86 -6.98 4.10 -5.58
C LYS A 86 -5.85 3.57 -4.73
N GLU A 87 -4.73 4.25 -4.82
CA GLU A 87 -3.51 3.91 -4.09
C GLU A 87 -3.05 5.11 -3.28
N ILE A 88 -2.54 4.82 -2.09
CA ILE A 88 -1.88 5.77 -1.20
C ILE A 88 -0.45 5.29 -1.05
N LEU A 89 0.51 6.16 -1.31
CA LEU A 89 1.92 5.89 -1.07
C LEU A 89 2.30 6.41 0.31
N LEU A 90 2.96 5.55 1.07
CA LEU A 90 3.46 5.86 2.39
C LEU A 90 4.98 5.79 2.34
N ASP A 91 5.62 6.97 2.48
CA ASP A 91 7.07 7.11 2.44
C ASP A 91 7.68 6.87 3.82
N GLY A 92 8.95 6.45 3.83
CA GLY A 92 9.76 6.21 5.00
C GLY A 92 9.87 4.74 5.39
N ASP A 93 10.68 4.49 6.41
CA ASP A 93 10.91 3.13 6.92
C ASP A 93 9.72 2.68 7.78
N ILE A 94 8.71 2.12 7.11
CA ILE A 94 7.50 1.58 7.73
C ILE A 94 7.67 0.07 7.82
N GLU A 95 7.97 -0.43 9.01
CA GLU A 95 8.13 -1.86 9.20
C GLU A 95 6.81 -2.61 8.98
N ARG A 96 5.74 -2.12 9.59
CA ARG A 96 4.41 -2.73 9.54
C ARG A 96 3.32 -1.66 9.60
N LEU A 97 2.21 -1.90 8.86
CA LEU A 97 0.99 -1.12 8.95
C LEU A 97 -0.10 -2.03 9.53
N GLU A 98 -0.80 -1.54 10.56
CA GLU A 98 -1.87 -2.29 11.21
C GLU A 98 -3.22 -1.59 11.01
N PHE A 99 -4.26 -2.38 10.71
CA PHE A 99 -5.61 -1.88 10.51
C PHE A 99 -6.41 -1.96 11.80
N TYR A 100 -7.36 -1.04 11.98
CA TYR A 100 -8.27 -1.03 13.13
C TYR A 100 -9.70 -0.65 12.73
N ASN A 101 -10.66 -0.96 13.60
CA ASN A 101 -12.08 -0.64 13.44
C ASN A 101 -12.64 -1.04 12.07
N LYS A 102 -12.46 -2.32 11.67
CA LYS A 102 -12.95 -2.84 10.38
C LYS A 102 -12.49 -1.97 9.21
N ASP A 103 -11.19 -1.65 9.18
CA ASP A 103 -10.53 -0.86 8.13
C ASP A 103 -11.01 0.60 8.02
N GLN A 104 -11.57 1.17 9.08
CA GLN A 104 -11.85 2.62 9.12
C GLN A 104 -10.56 3.44 9.23
N GLY A 105 -9.50 2.82 9.71
CA GLY A 105 -8.18 3.41 9.79
C GLY A 105 -7.08 2.38 9.85
N ALA A 106 -5.87 2.88 9.71
CA ALA A 106 -4.65 2.13 9.89
C ALA A 106 -3.65 2.97 10.70
N PHE A 107 -2.66 2.33 11.29
CA PHE A 107 -1.56 3.04 11.94
C PHE A 107 -0.24 2.34 11.68
N TYR A 108 0.83 3.09 11.78
CA TYR A 108 2.19 2.58 11.72
C TYR A 108 3.12 3.42 12.58
N GLN A 109 4.24 2.82 12.95
CA GLN A 109 5.31 3.51 13.65
C GLN A 109 6.44 3.84 12.69
N GLN A 110 7.04 5.00 12.90
CA GLN A 110 8.17 5.48 12.12
C GLN A 110 9.13 6.24 13.02
N THR A 111 10.41 6.00 12.83
CA THR A 111 11.47 6.77 13.51
C THR A 111 11.89 7.93 12.62
N ASP A 112 11.90 9.14 13.16
CA ASP A 112 12.38 10.30 12.41
C ASP A 112 13.92 10.36 12.38
N SER A 113 14.46 11.30 11.61
CA SER A 113 15.91 11.50 11.47
C SER A 113 16.63 11.84 12.79
N GLY A 114 15.90 12.24 13.81
CA GLY A 114 16.39 12.50 15.16
C GLY A 114 16.33 11.27 16.07
N GLY A 115 15.90 10.11 15.59
CA GLY A 115 15.73 8.91 16.40
C GLY A 115 14.45 8.91 17.25
N VAL A 116 13.53 9.83 17.01
CA VAL A 116 12.28 9.93 17.77
C VAL A 116 11.21 9.07 17.09
N MET A 117 10.66 8.13 17.84
CA MET A 117 9.55 7.31 17.38
C MET A 117 8.25 8.12 17.32
N LYS A 118 7.53 7.98 16.23
CA LYS A 118 6.22 8.58 15.99
C LYS A 118 5.22 7.50 15.65
N THR A 119 4.01 7.62 16.17
CA THR A 119 2.87 6.83 15.71
C THR A 119 2.06 7.69 14.75
N ILE A 120 1.83 7.19 13.55
CA ILE A 120 1.08 7.85 12.51
C ILE A 120 -0.23 7.11 12.31
N LEU A 121 -1.34 7.80 12.53
CA LEU A 121 -2.67 7.30 12.21
C LEU A 121 -3.08 7.74 10.83
N LEU A 122 -3.68 6.83 10.11
CA LEU A 122 -4.20 7.03 8.78
C LEU A 122 -5.72 6.82 8.80
N SER A 123 -6.49 7.86 8.54
CA SER A 123 -7.94 7.75 8.35
C SER A 123 -8.23 7.22 6.96
N LEU A 124 -8.99 6.14 6.85
CA LEU A 124 -9.35 5.52 5.57
C LEU A 124 -10.82 5.81 5.22
N PRO A 125 -11.16 6.08 3.95
CA PRO A 125 -10.28 6.06 2.75
C PRO A 125 -9.61 7.40 2.43
N SER A 126 -9.72 8.43 3.27
CA SER A 126 -9.22 9.78 2.95
C SER A 126 -7.70 9.88 2.86
N GLY A 127 -6.98 9.00 3.52
CA GLY A 127 -5.52 9.06 3.61
C GLY A 127 -5.02 10.19 4.53
N MET A 128 -5.91 10.82 5.30
CA MET A 128 -5.54 11.90 6.24
C MET A 128 -4.65 11.32 7.35
N LYS A 129 -3.50 11.93 7.58
CA LYS A 129 -2.52 11.52 8.58
C LYS A 129 -2.64 12.39 9.84
N THR A 130 -2.57 11.74 10.99
CA THR A 130 -2.41 12.38 12.31
C THR A 130 -1.17 11.80 12.96
N GLU A 131 -0.22 12.66 13.36
CA GLU A 131 1.04 12.23 13.96
C GLU A 131 1.03 12.44 15.47
N TRP A 132 1.46 11.40 16.20
CA TRP A 132 1.68 11.47 17.65
C TRP A 132 3.12 11.12 17.99
N LYS A 133 3.79 12.01 18.70
CA LYS A 133 5.18 11.82 19.13
C LYS A 133 5.23 11.11 20.48
N HIS A 134 6.30 10.35 20.71
CA HIS A 134 6.64 9.71 22.00
C HIS A 134 5.60 8.71 22.53
N GLN A 135 4.96 7.95 21.66
CA GLN A 135 4.07 6.87 22.09
C GLN A 135 4.73 5.53 21.80
N GLU A 136 5.25 4.89 22.85
CA GLU A 136 5.95 3.62 22.75
C GLU A 136 4.99 2.46 22.43
N ASP A 137 3.86 2.40 23.14
CA ASP A 137 2.85 1.37 22.94
C ASP A 137 1.52 1.99 22.54
N PHE A 138 1.08 1.72 21.31
CA PHE A 138 -0.18 2.21 20.78
C PHE A 138 -1.10 1.05 20.42
N HIS A 139 -2.23 0.95 21.11
CA HIS A 139 -3.22 -0.10 20.90
C HIS A 139 -4.61 0.50 20.64
N PRO A 140 -5.12 0.47 19.41
CA PRO A 140 -6.52 0.81 19.15
C PRO A 140 -7.42 -0.24 19.77
N VAL A 141 -8.47 0.22 20.45
CA VAL A 141 -9.45 -0.68 21.07
C VAL A 141 -10.52 -1.03 20.04
N GLU A 142 -10.54 -2.30 19.63
CA GLU A 142 -11.42 -2.79 18.57
C GLU A 142 -12.90 -2.47 18.87
N GLY A 143 -13.60 -2.00 17.82
CA GLY A 143 -15.03 -1.63 17.93
C GLY A 143 -15.31 -0.32 18.66
N THR A 144 -14.28 0.42 19.06
CA THR A 144 -14.42 1.71 19.75
C THR A 144 -13.62 2.83 19.05
N PRO A 145 -13.96 4.10 19.27
CA PRO A 145 -13.18 5.23 18.76
C PRO A 145 -11.98 5.59 19.66
N TYR A 146 -11.52 4.67 20.50
CA TYR A 146 -10.43 4.94 21.45
C TYR A 146 -9.19 4.14 21.14
N SER A 147 -8.04 4.68 21.57
CA SER A 147 -6.78 3.95 21.69
C SER A 147 -6.25 4.04 23.13
N ILE A 148 -5.43 3.05 23.45
CA ILE A 148 -4.71 2.98 24.71
C ILE A 148 -3.22 3.03 24.38
N SER A 149 -2.45 3.81 25.09
CA SER A 149 -0.99 3.84 25.01
C SER A 149 -0.38 3.99 26.40
N VAL A 150 0.80 3.44 26.58
CA VAL A 150 1.61 3.62 27.77
C VAL A 150 2.81 4.50 27.40
N ILE A 151 2.97 5.59 28.12
CA ILE A 151 4.06 6.53 27.91
C ILE A 151 4.97 6.48 29.14
N ASN A 152 6.26 6.27 28.92
CA ASN A 152 7.24 6.43 29.97
C ASN A 152 7.52 7.92 30.17
N VAL A 153 7.18 8.43 31.35
CA VAL A 153 7.48 9.81 31.75
C VAL A 153 8.82 9.79 32.48
N PRO A 154 9.86 10.43 31.94
CA PRO A 154 11.17 10.42 32.54
C PRO A 154 11.18 11.14 33.89
N LYS A 155 12.15 10.82 34.74
CA LYS A 155 12.38 11.49 36.02
C LYS A 155 12.62 12.99 35.81
N ASP A 156 11.83 13.81 36.50
CA ASP A 156 12.07 15.23 36.60
C ASP A 156 12.92 15.54 37.86
N THR A 157 14.20 15.81 37.63
CA THR A 157 15.14 16.10 38.71
C THR A 157 14.91 17.49 39.35
N THR A 158 14.30 18.41 38.61
CA THR A 158 14.04 19.78 39.10
C THR A 158 12.89 19.79 40.10
N ASN A 159 11.84 19.03 39.84
CA ASN A 159 10.66 18.96 40.70
C ASN A 159 10.64 17.71 41.58
N HIS A 160 11.74 16.96 41.64
CA HIS A 160 11.87 15.69 42.39
C HIS A 160 10.78 14.64 42.07
N VAL A 161 10.25 14.65 40.85
CA VAL A 161 9.27 13.63 40.40
C VAL A 161 10.01 12.42 39.90
N PRO A 162 9.78 11.20 40.45
CA PRO A 162 10.39 9.98 39.94
C PRO A 162 9.86 9.64 38.54
N ALA A 163 10.60 8.86 37.78
CA ALA A 163 10.08 8.31 36.52
C ALA A 163 8.85 7.42 36.81
N PHE A 164 7.86 7.50 35.96
CA PHE A 164 6.63 6.71 36.07
C PHE A 164 6.03 6.42 34.71
N ASN A 165 5.17 5.42 34.65
CA ASN A 165 4.38 5.12 33.46
C ASN A 165 3.03 5.83 33.53
N ARG A 166 2.63 6.39 32.41
CA ARG A 166 1.34 7.05 32.22
C ARG A 166 0.51 6.28 31.22
N LEU A 167 -0.69 5.87 31.63
CA LEU A 167 -1.68 5.35 30.70
C LEU A 167 -2.41 6.52 30.06
N VAL A 168 -2.48 6.51 28.74
CA VAL A 168 -3.20 7.50 27.94
C VAL A 168 -4.33 6.79 27.20
N ILE A 169 -5.56 7.22 27.48
CA ILE A 169 -6.74 6.80 26.72
C ILE A 169 -7.13 7.97 25.83
N ARG A 170 -7.03 7.79 24.53
CA ARG A 170 -7.26 8.86 23.55
C ARG A 170 -8.40 8.54 22.61
N HIS A 171 -9.25 9.52 22.36
CA HIS A 171 -10.29 9.42 21.36
C HIS A 171 -9.70 9.73 19.97
N LEU A 172 -9.78 8.77 19.03
CA LEU A 172 -9.09 8.81 17.73
C LEU A 172 -9.53 9.93 16.78
N LYS A 173 -10.76 10.46 16.96
CA LYS A 173 -11.27 11.53 16.09
C LYS A 173 -11.14 12.93 16.69
N THR A 174 -11.31 13.05 18.00
CA THR A 174 -11.32 14.37 18.68
C THR A 174 -10.00 14.70 19.36
N GLU A 175 -9.08 13.72 19.39
CA GLU A 175 -7.78 13.81 20.06
C GLU A 175 -7.83 14.09 21.56
N VAL A 176 -9.02 14.13 22.16
CA VAL A 176 -9.18 14.27 23.60
C VAL A 176 -8.56 13.08 24.30
N ALA A 177 -7.68 13.33 25.25
CA ALA A 177 -6.96 12.30 25.97
C ALA A 177 -7.23 12.39 27.49
N PHE A 178 -7.40 11.22 28.10
CA PHE A 178 -7.42 11.04 29.54
C PHE A 178 -6.10 10.41 29.96
N HIS A 179 -5.54 10.88 31.07
CA HIS A 179 -4.26 10.46 31.60
C HIS A 179 -4.44 9.82 32.97
N ILE A 180 -3.82 8.65 33.18
CA ILE A 180 -3.75 7.97 34.48
C ILE A 180 -2.26 7.76 34.76
N ASP A 181 -1.77 8.43 35.77
CA ASP A 181 -0.36 8.41 36.15
C ASP A 181 -0.04 7.27 37.13
N SER A 182 1.23 6.89 37.17
CA SER A 182 1.76 5.91 38.14
C SER A 182 1.17 4.52 38.02
N ILE A 183 0.90 4.05 36.80
CA ILE A 183 0.52 2.65 36.58
C ILE A 183 1.73 1.75 36.76
N GLY A 184 1.56 0.68 37.55
CA GLY A 184 2.53 -0.43 37.60
C GLY A 184 2.48 -1.26 36.31
N TYR A 185 3.54 -2.00 36.04
CA TYR A 185 3.53 -2.98 34.94
C TYR A 185 2.46 -4.04 35.19
N HIS A 186 1.38 -3.99 34.45
CA HIS A 186 0.46 -5.09 34.29
C HIS A 186 0.64 -5.63 32.86
N THR A 187 1.09 -6.87 32.75
CA THR A 187 1.01 -7.61 31.49
C THR A 187 -0.46 -7.72 31.10
N LEU A 188 -0.81 -7.15 29.96
CA LEU A 188 -2.09 -7.37 29.30
C LEU A 188 -2.07 -8.74 28.59
#